data_9a57eb2283d4e9d5edfd229ad362a792
#
_entry.id   9a57eb2283d4e9d5edfd229ad362a792
#
_cell.length_a   1.000
_cell.length_b   1.000
_cell.length_c   1.000
_cell.angle_alpha   90.00
_cell.angle_beta   90.00
_cell.angle_gamma   90.00
#
_symmetry.space_group_name_H-M   'P 1'
#
loop_
_entity.id
_entity.type
_entity.pdbx_description
1 polymer ?
#
loop_
_entity_poly.entity_id
_entity_poly.type
_entity_poly.pdbx_seq_one_letter_code
_entity_poly.pdbx_strand_id
1 'polypeptide(L)'
;MIGCAAHQARMQELAQGPSQQVLTSQALSKMQAPDPNKELQQQLMVQASRASLVNYKDYQVGPEDQLSIIIFGQDNLSRELRVNGQGEIAMPLVGVVKVAGMTPQEVQKRLEELYNARFLVNPQITVTVKEFRHQRVAVTGAVAKPGSYEVIGPRTLLEVLSLAGGLASQTSSIPAGDVITVIRHPNAPEPAGTGKAGTSRTSTPLAETVVVVIDIRRLVSGRSPELNILVGNGDVVDVPFADTAYVMGAVKQPKSIAVKENLTVSQAVALAGGVDPLLASSSINIMRFDKQGNPTSIKVNLKSIIARNEPDIPIKGSDVVVVNESTVKMALYLFKSLIPQPAIPIPF
;
A
#
# COMPACT_ATOMS: atom_id res chain seq x y z
N MET A 1 -63.13 -9.51 -51.43
CA MET A 1 -61.87 -9.95 -50.79
C MET A 1 -60.86 -8.80 -50.64
N ILE A 2 -61.23 -7.71 -49.96
CA ILE A 2 -60.33 -6.54 -49.78
C ILE A 2 -60.33 -6.04 -48.28
N GLY A 3 -60.55 -6.93 -47.36
CA GLY A 3 -60.65 -6.55 -45.93
C GLY A 3 -59.57 -7.11 -44.96
N CYS A 4 -58.75 -8.08 -45.40
CA CYS A 4 -57.84 -8.77 -44.52
C CYS A 4 -56.39 -8.22 -44.50
N ALA A 5 -55.95 -7.51 -45.54
CA ALA A 5 -54.57 -7.02 -45.63
C ALA A 5 -54.31 -5.78 -44.76
N ALA A 6 -55.33 -4.92 -44.55
CA ALA A 6 -55.17 -3.70 -43.75
C ALA A 6 -55.10 -3.94 -42.22
N HIS A 7 -55.65 -5.07 -41.76
CA HIS A 7 -55.65 -5.41 -40.33
C HIS A 7 -54.36 -6.05 -39.90
N GLN A 8 -53.63 -6.77 -40.77
CA GLN A 8 -52.32 -7.34 -40.49
C GLN A 8 -51.18 -6.29 -40.47
N ALA A 9 -51.28 -5.25 -41.31
CA ALA A 9 -50.29 -4.17 -41.30
C ALA A 9 -50.34 -3.33 -40.00
N ARG A 10 -51.55 -3.15 -39.44
CA ARG A 10 -51.71 -2.35 -38.19
C ARG A 10 -51.29 -3.08 -36.91
N MET A 11 -51.23 -4.40 -36.94
CA MET A 11 -50.75 -5.21 -35.81
C MET A 11 -49.24 -5.35 -35.81
N GLN A 12 -48.57 -5.15 -36.94
CA GLN A 12 -47.10 -5.12 -37.01
C GLN A 12 -46.49 -3.79 -36.54
N GLU A 13 -47.27 -2.69 -36.67
CA GLU A 13 -46.79 -1.35 -36.24
C GLU A 13 -46.89 -1.13 -34.72
N LEU A 14 -47.73 -1.88 -34.01
CA LEU A 14 -47.88 -1.83 -32.55
C LEU A 14 -46.91 -2.74 -31.79
N ALA A 15 -46.12 -3.55 -32.48
CA ALA A 15 -45.12 -4.44 -31.87
C ALA A 15 -43.71 -3.83 -31.79
N GLN A 16 -43.50 -2.60 -32.30
CA GLN A 16 -42.27 -1.87 -32.15
C GLN A 16 -42.39 -0.89 -30.96
N GLY A 17 -42.25 -1.43 -29.76
CA GLY A 17 -41.96 -0.64 -28.56
C GLY A 17 -40.63 0.09 -28.72
N PRO A 18 -40.44 1.22 -28.01
CA PRO A 18 -39.21 2.02 -28.14
C PRO A 18 -38.00 1.15 -27.89
N SER A 19 -37.15 1.09 -28.91
CA SER A 19 -35.84 0.39 -28.85
C SER A 19 -35.09 0.86 -27.62
N GLN A 20 -35.00 0.02 -26.60
CA GLN A 20 -34.03 0.19 -25.54
C GLN A 20 -32.65 0.19 -26.22
N GLN A 21 -32.09 1.37 -26.40
CA GLN A 21 -30.69 1.50 -26.75
C GLN A 21 -29.88 0.86 -25.60
N VAL A 22 -29.52 -0.40 -25.79
CA VAL A 22 -28.51 -1.06 -24.98
C VAL A 22 -27.22 -0.25 -25.18
N LEU A 23 -26.94 0.62 -24.23
CA LEU A 23 -25.67 1.33 -24.17
C LEU A 23 -24.58 0.25 -24.13
N THR A 24 -23.94 0.04 -25.26
CA THR A 24 -22.83 -0.91 -25.41
C THR A 24 -21.74 -0.54 -24.42
N SER A 25 -21.13 -1.55 -23.81
CA SER A 25 -20.03 -1.42 -22.86
C SER A 25 -18.90 -0.49 -23.31
N GLN A 26 -18.78 -0.26 -24.63
CA GLN A 26 -17.86 0.72 -25.23
C GLN A 26 -18.24 2.19 -25.03
N ALA A 27 -19.54 2.51 -24.84
CA ALA A 27 -19.96 3.89 -24.56
C ALA A 27 -19.75 4.28 -23.10
N LEU A 28 -19.85 3.33 -22.17
CA LEU A 28 -19.56 3.53 -20.75
C LEU A 28 -18.07 3.66 -20.47
N SER A 29 -17.20 3.03 -21.26
CA SER A 29 -15.75 3.16 -21.10
C SER A 29 -15.19 4.51 -21.56
N LYS A 30 -15.92 5.24 -22.40
CA LYS A 30 -15.53 6.60 -22.87
C LYS A 30 -15.90 7.72 -21.92
N MET A 31 -16.74 7.48 -20.91
CA MET A 31 -17.16 8.50 -19.93
C MET A 31 -16.38 8.47 -18.62
N GLN A 32 -15.48 7.51 -18.42
CA GLN A 32 -14.55 7.56 -17.31
C GLN A 32 -13.37 8.44 -17.70
N ALA A 33 -13.28 9.61 -17.09
CA ALA A 33 -12.06 10.42 -17.15
C ALA A 33 -10.85 9.53 -16.78
N PRO A 34 -9.74 9.61 -17.51
CA PRO A 34 -8.56 8.81 -17.20
C PRO A 34 -8.16 9.07 -15.75
N ASP A 35 -8.14 8.02 -14.98
CA ASP A 35 -7.70 8.07 -13.58
C ASP A 35 -6.20 8.40 -13.60
N PRO A 36 -5.78 9.60 -13.13
CA PRO A 36 -4.38 10.03 -13.23
C PRO A 36 -3.43 9.04 -12.52
N ASN A 37 -3.96 8.27 -11.59
CA ASN A 37 -3.24 7.23 -10.90
C ASN A 37 -3.00 6.00 -11.81
N LYS A 38 -3.85 5.78 -12.80
CA LYS A 38 -3.75 4.66 -13.75
C LYS A 38 -2.67 4.89 -14.80
N GLU A 39 -2.53 6.11 -15.28
CA GLU A 39 -1.45 6.49 -16.20
C GLU A 39 -0.08 6.45 -15.51
N LEU A 40 -0.01 6.95 -14.28
CA LEU A 40 1.20 6.89 -13.47
C LEU A 40 1.58 5.44 -13.15
N GLN A 41 0.61 4.58 -12.80
CA GLN A 41 0.83 3.15 -12.62
C GLN A 41 1.34 2.49 -13.91
N GLN A 42 0.76 2.81 -15.07
CA GLN A 42 1.24 2.27 -16.35
C GLN A 42 2.66 2.72 -16.68
N GLN A 43 3.02 3.98 -16.45
CA GLN A 43 4.38 4.48 -16.65
C GLN A 43 5.38 3.77 -15.74
N LEU A 44 5.02 3.57 -14.48
CA LEU A 44 5.85 2.84 -13.51
C LEU A 44 5.96 1.35 -13.84
N MET A 45 4.90 0.73 -14.36
CA MET A 45 4.93 -0.62 -14.91
C MET A 45 5.90 -0.75 -16.08
N VAL A 46 5.85 0.20 -17.02
CA VAL A 46 6.79 0.23 -18.16
C VAL A 46 8.22 0.43 -17.67
N GLN A 47 8.43 1.29 -16.68
CA GLN A 47 9.74 1.46 -16.06
C GLN A 47 10.19 0.22 -15.28
N ALA A 48 9.30 -0.41 -14.51
CA ALA A 48 9.59 -1.65 -13.78
C ALA A 48 9.88 -2.81 -14.75
N SER A 49 9.14 -2.93 -15.85
CA SER A 49 9.39 -3.93 -16.89
C SER A 49 10.73 -3.69 -17.60
N ARG A 50 11.08 -2.44 -17.86
CA ARG A 50 12.40 -2.08 -18.40
C ARG A 50 13.52 -2.33 -17.39
N ALA A 51 13.30 -2.07 -16.12
CA ALA A 51 14.25 -2.37 -15.05
C ALA A 51 14.44 -3.89 -14.85
N SER A 52 13.41 -4.71 -15.09
CA SER A 52 13.50 -6.18 -15.03
C SER A 52 14.29 -6.77 -16.20
N LEU A 53 14.32 -6.08 -17.33
CA LEU A 53 15.13 -6.46 -18.52
C LEU A 53 16.56 -5.93 -18.45
N VAL A 54 16.84 -4.97 -17.57
CA VAL A 54 18.20 -4.52 -17.29
C VAL A 54 18.81 -5.53 -16.35
N ASN A 55 19.78 -6.32 -16.88
CA ASN A 55 20.69 -7.17 -16.13
C ASN A 55 20.88 -6.66 -14.71
N TYR A 56 20.86 -7.57 -13.73
CA TYR A 56 21.32 -7.30 -12.37
C TYR A 56 22.55 -6.40 -12.45
N LYS A 57 22.35 -5.09 -12.31
CA LYS A 57 23.47 -4.17 -12.17
C LYS A 57 24.17 -4.62 -10.90
N ASP A 58 25.40 -5.04 -11.04
CA ASP A 58 26.25 -5.37 -9.92
C ASP A 58 26.14 -4.24 -8.89
N TYR A 59 26.14 -4.61 -7.62
CA TYR A 59 26.08 -3.65 -6.53
C TYR A 59 27.06 -2.49 -6.77
N GLN A 60 26.59 -1.25 -6.66
CA GLN A 60 27.41 -0.06 -6.72
C GLN A 60 27.75 0.39 -5.32
N VAL A 61 29.05 0.57 -5.06
CA VAL A 61 29.58 1.07 -3.81
C VAL A 61 29.06 2.50 -3.54
N GLY A 62 28.64 2.75 -2.33
CA GLY A 62 28.14 4.08 -1.93
C GLY A 62 28.74 4.55 -0.59
N PRO A 63 28.36 5.77 -0.17
CA PRO A 63 28.75 6.30 1.14
C PRO A 63 28.35 5.35 2.27
N GLU A 64 29.15 5.32 3.35
CA GLU A 64 28.96 4.47 4.53
C GLU A 64 29.23 2.97 4.33
N ASP A 65 29.41 2.47 3.11
CA ASP A 65 29.80 1.08 2.88
C ASP A 65 31.18 0.77 3.45
N GLN A 66 31.36 -0.44 3.94
CA GLN A 66 32.68 -0.93 4.40
C GLN A 66 33.29 -1.84 3.35
N LEU A 67 34.44 -1.44 2.84
CA LEU A 67 35.22 -2.20 1.88
C LEU A 67 36.41 -2.89 2.56
N SER A 68 36.65 -4.13 2.19
CA SER A 68 37.91 -4.85 2.48
C SER A 68 38.72 -4.89 1.21
N ILE A 69 39.90 -4.28 1.24
CA ILE A 69 40.83 -4.19 0.12
C ILE A 69 42.09 -4.95 0.51
N ILE A 70 42.37 -6.02 -0.20
CA ILE A 70 43.52 -6.90 0.02
C ILE A 70 44.44 -6.79 -1.18
N ILE A 71 45.71 -6.43 -0.93
CA ILE A 71 46.74 -6.38 -1.96
C ILE A 71 47.67 -7.57 -1.71
N PHE A 72 47.73 -8.50 -2.65
CA PHE A 72 48.47 -9.73 -2.51
C PHE A 72 49.96 -9.44 -2.29
N GLY A 73 50.56 -10.05 -1.25
CA GLY A 73 51.95 -9.85 -0.88
C GLY A 73 52.31 -8.49 -0.26
N GLN A 74 51.28 -7.68 0.06
CA GLN A 74 51.42 -6.34 0.65
C GLN A 74 50.45 -6.13 1.80
N ASP A 75 50.63 -6.81 2.92
CA ASP A 75 49.73 -6.74 4.07
C ASP A 75 49.64 -5.34 4.68
N ASN A 76 50.76 -4.60 4.63
CA ASN A 76 50.85 -3.22 5.14
C ASN A 76 50.04 -2.22 4.32
N LEU A 77 49.67 -2.53 3.10
CA LEU A 77 48.82 -1.71 2.21
C LEU A 77 47.35 -2.19 2.20
N SER A 78 47.11 -3.43 2.64
CA SER A 78 45.77 -3.99 2.78
C SER A 78 44.99 -3.30 3.91
N ARG A 79 43.73 -2.92 3.66
CA ARG A 79 42.91 -2.13 4.58
C ARG A 79 41.45 -2.53 4.53
N GLU A 80 40.83 -2.39 5.70
CA GLU A 80 39.36 -2.27 5.80
C GLU A 80 39.01 -0.80 5.98
N LEU A 81 38.24 -0.27 5.07
CA LEU A 81 37.95 1.16 5.01
C LEU A 81 36.45 1.39 4.82
N ARG A 82 35.94 2.44 5.47
CA ARG A 82 34.59 2.92 5.23
C ARG A 82 34.62 4.03 4.18
N VAL A 83 33.71 3.95 3.22
CA VAL A 83 33.52 5.00 2.23
C VAL A 83 32.99 6.25 2.92
N ASN A 84 33.64 7.39 2.74
CA ASN A 84 33.20 8.65 3.35
C ASN A 84 31.91 9.20 2.70
N GLY A 85 31.34 10.26 3.30
CA GLY A 85 30.10 10.89 2.79
C GLY A 85 30.24 11.51 1.39
N GLN A 86 31.47 11.70 0.88
CA GLN A 86 31.74 12.17 -0.48
C GLN A 86 31.92 11.02 -1.47
N GLY A 87 31.81 9.77 -1.01
CA GLY A 87 31.97 8.59 -1.84
C GLY A 87 33.42 8.21 -2.13
N GLU A 88 34.34 8.51 -1.20
CA GLU A 88 35.78 8.34 -1.37
C GLU A 88 36.36 7.43 -0.30
N ILE A 89 37.49 6.78 -0.60
CA ILE A 89 38.31 6.02 0.33
C ILE A 89 39.74 6.56 0.35
N ALA A 90 40.43 6.46 1.49
CA ALA A 90 41.83 6.87 1.61
C ALA A 90 42.74 5.63 1.60
N MET A 91 43.49 5.43 0.53
CA MET A 91 44.43 4.31 0.38
C MET A 91 45.88 4.75 0.61
N PRO A 92 46.69 3.90 1.25
CA PRO A 92 48.13 4.20 1.43
C PRO A 92 48.80 4.40 0.07
N LEU A 93 49.73 5.31 -0.02
CA LEU A 93 50.53 5.69 -1.19
C LEU A 93 49.73 6.38 -2.32
N VAL A 94 48.50 5.94 -2.59
CA VAL A 94 47.67 6.45 -3.69
C VAL A 94 46.85 7.68 -3.25
N GLY A 95 46.60 7.81 -1.91
CA GLY A 95 45.77 8.89 -1.39
C GLY A 95 44.27 8.65 -1.50
N VAL A 96 43.52 9.73 -1.74
CA VAL A 96 42.06 9.67 -1.80
C VAL A 96 41.61 9.22 -3.17
N VAL A 97 40.75 8.20 -3.21
CA VAL A 97 40.18 7.60 -4.41
C VAL A 97 38.66 7.62 -4.36
N LYS A 98 38.02 8.17 -5.37
CA LYS A 98 36.56 8.16 -5.50
C LYS A 98 36.11 6.78 -5.97
N VAL A 99 35.18 6.16 -5.20
CA VAL A 99 34.68 4.81 -5.44
C VAL A 99 33.15 4.75 -5.53
N ALA A 100 32.47 5.78 -5.11
CA ALA A 100 30.99 5.81 -5.19
C ALA A 100 30.50 5.72 -6.62
N GLY A 101 29.45 4.87 -6.82
CA GLY A 101 28.88 4.58 -8.14
C GLY A 101 29.64 3.53 -8.94
N MET A 102 30.78 3.04 -8.45
CA MET A 102 31.55 1.95 -9.07
C MET A 102 31.14 0.60 -8.48
N THR A 103 31.19 -0.44 -9.28
CA THR A 103 31.12 -1.82 -8.80
C THR A 103 32.42 -2.21 -8.08
N PRO A 104 32.42 -3.22 -7.18
CA PRO A 104 33.65 -3.69 -6.55
C PRO A 104 34.74 -4.05 -7.56
N GLN A 105 34.39 -4.60 -8.72
CA GLN A 105 35.30 -4.94 -9.80
C GLN A 105 35.90 -3.71 -10.47
N GLU A 106 35.10 -2.67 -10.68
CA GLU A 106 35.60 -1.38 -11.20
C GLU A 106 36.53 -0.67 -10.20
N VAL A 107 36.19 -0.73 -8.90
CA VAL A 107 37.07 -0.22 -7.82
C VAL A 107 38.39 -0.97 -7.81
N GLN A 108 38.36 -2.31 -7.90
CA GLN A 108 39.56 -3.15 -8.01
C GLN A 108 40.44 -2.72 -9.17
N LYS A 109 39.89 -2.67 -10.36
CA LYS A 109 40.60 -2.26 -11.57
C LYS A 109 41.20 -0.87 -11.47
N ARG A 110 40.42 0.06 -10.90
CA ARG A 110 40.87 1.44 -10.66
C ARG A 110 42.06 1.50 -9.73
N LEU A 111 42.06 0.72 -8.64
CA LEU A 111 43.15 0.64 -7.69
C LEU A 111 44.37 -0.04 -8.32
N GLU A 112 44.21 -1.12 -9.10
CA GLU A 112 45.27 -1.76 -9.82
C GLU A 112 46.00 -0.79 -10.76
N GLU A 113 45.25 0.01 -11.52
CA GLU A 113 45.81 1.06 -12.41
C GLU A 113 46.63 2.09 -11.61
N LEU A 114 46.10 2.58 -10.48
CA LEU A 114 46.75 3.60 -9.68
C LEU A 114 48.02 3.10 -9.00
N TYR A 115 48.02 1.88 -8.47
CA TYR A 115 49.17 1.29 -7.84
C TYR A 115 50.24 0.92 -8.88
N ASN A 116 49.82 0.37 -10.04
CA ASN A 116 50.73 -0.02 -11.13
C ASN A 116 51.44 1.16 -11.75
N ALA A 117 50.83 2.35 -11.73
CA ALA A 117 51.41 3.55 -12.35
C ALA A 117 52.70 4.02 -11.69
N ARG A 118 52.89 3.81 -10.34
CA ARG A 118 53.99 4.42 -9.60
C ARG A 118 54.57 3.58 -8.44
N PHE A 119 53.83 2.61 -7.92
CA PHE A 119 54.19 2.02 -6.62
C PHE A 119 54.44 0.52 -6.67
N LEU A 120 53.73 -0.24 -7.48
CA LEU A 120 53.79 -1.70 -7.54
C LEU A 120 53.84 -2.16 -9.01
N VAL A 121 54.52 -3.27 -9.26
CA VAL A 121 54.54 -3.89 -10.60
C VAL A 121 53.48 -5.00 -10.61
N ASN A 122 52.51 -4.88 -11.50
CA ASN A 122 51.44 -5.84 -11.69
C ASN A 122 50.73 -6.27 -10.40
N PRO A 123 50.18 -5.31 -9.59
CA PRO A 123 49.54 -5.60 -8.32
C PRO A 123 48.29 -6.44 -8.50
N GLN A 124 48.09 -7.45 -7.66
CA GLN A 124 46.87 -8.21 -7.59
C GLN A 124 46.07 -7.71 -6.41
N ILE A 125 44.91 -7.08 -6.66
CA ILE A 125 44.06 -6.46 -5.65
C ILE A 125 42.72 -7.20 -5.65
N THR A 126 42.19 -7.44 -4.44
CA THR A 126 40.84 -7.97 -4.26
C THR A 126 40.04 -6.95 -3.45
N VAL A 127 38.89 -6.56 -3.97
CA VAL A 127 37.95 -5.65 -3.31
C VAL A 127 36.65 -6.40 -2.99
N THR A 128 36.28 -6.40 -1.70
CA THR A 128 35.07 -7.04 -1.22
C THR A 128 34.28 -6.04 -0.36
N VAL A 129 32.97 -5.98 -0.54
CA VAL A 129 32.09 -5.21 0.36
C VAL A 129 31.77 -6.06 1.58
N LYS A 130 32.16 -5.62 2.76
CA LYS A 130 31.86 -6.29 4.03
C LYS A 130 30.50 -5.88 4.60
N GLU A 131 30.18 -4.59 4.55
CA GLU A 131 28.91 -4.05 5.03
C GLU A 131 28.28 -3.20 3.94
N PHE A 132 27.06 -3.53 3.59
CA PHE A 132 26.22 -2.81 2.61
C PHE A 132 25.35 -1.83 3.39
N ARG A 133 25.71 -0.56 3.48
CA ARG A 133 24.93 0.44 4.21
C ARG A 133 24.33 1.53 3.34
N HIS A 134 24.79 1.61 2.11
CA HIS A 134 24.35 2.65 1.19
C HIS A 134 22.91 2.43 0.71
N GLN A 135 22.49 1.19 0.50
CA GLN A 135 21.17 0.91 -0.06
C GLN A 135 20.19 0.48 1.03
N ARG A 136 19.22 1.35 1.33
CA ARG A 136 18.19 1.12 2.33
C ARG A 136 16.81 1.47 1.82
N VAL A 137 15.83 0.69 2.26
CA VAL A 137 14.40 0.95 2.08
C VAL A 137 13.78 1.10 3.46
N ALA A 138 13.06 2.19 3.68
CA ALA A 138 12.31 2.38 4.91
C ALA A 138 10.92 1.75 4.76
N VAL A 139 10.52 0.95 5.75
CA VAL A 139 9.18 0.36 5.81
C VAL A 139 8.49 0.86 7.07
N THR A 140 7.35 1.53 6.90
CA THR A 140 6.60 2.17 7.98
C THR A 140 5.15 1.69 8.05
N GLY A 141 4.48 2.01 9.16
CA GLY A 141 3.06 1.75 9.34
C GLY A 141 2.72 0.33 9.79
N ALA A 142 1.64 -0.21 9.27
CA ALA A 142 1.02 -1.47 9.70
C ALA A 142 1.73 -2.72 9.15
N VAL A 143 3.01 -2.88 9.48
CA VAL A 143 3.82 -4.08 9.24
C VAL A 143 4.25 -4.71 10.57
N ALA A 144 4.67 -5.98 10.54
CA ALA A 144 5.06 -6.67 11.78
C ALA A 144 6.29 -6.02 12.44
N LYS A 145 7.25 -5.55 11.66
CA LYS A 145 8.48 -4.91 12.13
C LYS A 145 8.76 -3.68 11.26
N PRO A 146 8.23 -2.50 11.60
CA PRO A 146 8.61 -1.27 10.91
C PRO A 146 10.07 -0.92 11.17
N GLY A 147 10.76 -0.40 10.15
CA GLY A 147 12.18 -0.05 10.26
C GLY A 147 12.83 0.23 8.91
N SER A 148 14.15 0.43 8.94
CA SER A 148 14.97 0.58 7.74
C SER A 148 15.66 -0.74 7.43
N TYR A 149 15.50 -1.23 6.21
CA TYR A 149 16.03 -2.50 5.74
C TYR A 149 17.13 -2.28 4.73
N GLU A 150 18.24 -2.96 4.94
CA GLU A 150 19.33 -2.98 3.96
C GLU A 150 18.94 -3.88 2.79
N VAL A 151 19.09 -3.37 1.58
CA VAL A 151 18.76 -4.10 0.36
C VAL A 151 19.97 -4.14 -0.55
N ILE A 152 20.27 -5.30 -1.12
CA ILE A 152 21.36 -5.46 -2.10
C ILE A 152 20.72 -5.50 -3.48
N GLY A 153 20.80 -4.37 -4.18
CA GLY A 153 20.12 -4.18 -5.46
C GLY A 153 18.60 -3.98 -5.34
N PRO A 154 17.91 -3.79 -6.45
CA PRO A 154 16.47 -3.59 -6.48
C PRO A 154 15.77 -4.88 -6.02
N ARG A 155 14.86 -4.74 -5.05
CA ARG A 155 14.01 -5.81 -4.52
C ARG A 155 12.57 -5.56 -4.88
N THR A 156 11.78 -6.61 -4.98
CA THR A 156 10.34 -6.45 -5.18
C THR A 156 9.66 -5.99 -3.89
N LEU A 157 8.53 -5.31 -4.02
CA LEU A 157 7.74 -4.83 -2.89
C LEU A 157 7.37 -5.96 -1.92
N LEU A 158 6.98 -7.13 -2.44
CA LEU A 158 6.66 -8.30 -1.61
C LEU A 158 7.87 -8.83 -0.85
N GLU A 159 9.07 -8.82 -1.45
CA GLU A 159 10.29 -9.20 -0.75
C GLU A 159 10.59 -8.26 0.41
N VAL A 160 10.49 -6.94 0.19
CA VAL A 160 10.72 -5.93 1.23
C VAL A 160 9.69 -6.05 2.35
N LEU A 161 8.42 -6.25 2.02
CA LEU A 161 7.38 -6.52 3.03
C LEU A 161 7.67 -7.81 3.81
N SER A 162 8.19 -8.84 3.15
CA SER A 162 8.57 -10.09 3.81
C SER A 162 9.73 -9.90 4.78
N LEU A 163 10.71 -9.05 4.45
CA LEU A 163 11.79 -8.64 5.37
C LEU A 163 11.23 -7.93 6.61
N ALA A 164 10.18 -7.12 6.43
CA ALA A 164 9.46 -6.46 7.53
C ALA A 164 8.55 -7.41 8.34
N GLY A 165 8.59 -8.71 8.05
CA GLY A 165 7.77 -9.73 8.71
C GLY A 165 6.33 -9.79 8.21
N GLY A 166 6.04 -9.15 7.08
CA GLY A 166 4.70 -9.09 6.47
C GLY A 166 3.83 -7.98 7.05
N LEU A 167 2.60 -7.93 6.58
CA LEU A 167 1.60 -6.98 7.05
C LEU A 167 1.19 -7.28 8.50
N ALA A 168 0.87 -6.26 9.27
CA ALA A 168 0.35 -6.42 10.62
C ALA A 168 -0.91 -7.31 10.59
N SER A 169 -0.86 -8.40 11.34
CA SER A 169 -1.89 -9.42 11.35
C SER A 169 -3.19 -8.87 11.94
N GLN A 170 -4.32 -9.52 11.64
CA GLN A 170 -5.63 -9.22 12.22
C GLN A 170 -5.68 -9.42 13.75
N THR A 171 -4.69 -10.07 14.31
CA THR A 171 -4.48 -10.20 15.77
C THR A 171 -3.95 -8.90 16.39
N SER A 172 -3.39 -7.98 15.60
CA SER A 172 -3.01 -6.64 16.05
C SER A 172 -4.26 -5.82 16.30
N SER A 173 -4.22 -4.93 17.28
CA SER A 173 -5.35 -4.07 17.67
C SER A 173 -5.88 -3.24 16.48
N ILE A 174 -5.03 -2.93 15.52
CA ILE A 174 -5.38 -2.24 14.28
C ILE A 174 -4.64 -2.92 13.12
N PRO A 175 -5.36 -3.59 12.20
CA PRO A 175 -4.76 -4.27 11.05
C PRO A 175 -4.27 -3.27 9.99
N ALA A 176 -3.52 -3.77 9.00
CA ALA A 176 -3.15 -3.00 7.83
C ALA A 176 -4.39 -2.58 7.03
N GLY A 177 -4.32 -1.39 6.45
CA GLY A 177 -5.30 -0.86 5.49
C GLY A 177 -5.32 -1.64 4.18
N ASP A 178 -6.02 -1.11 3.19
CA ASP A 178 -6.21 -1.79 1.90
C ASP A 178 -5.19 -1.35 0.84
N VAL A 179 -4.35 -0.35 1.14
CA VAL A 179 -3.36 0.20 0.21
C VAL A 179 -1.97 0.25 0.81
N ILE A 180 -0.96 0.20 -0.04
CA ILE A 180 0.43 0.49 0.27
C ILE A 180 0.83 1.72 -0.53
N THR A 181 1.53 2.64 0.10
CA THR A 181 2.07 3.82 -0.55
C THR A 181 3.60 3.69 -0.65
N VAL A 182 4.11 3.69 -1.87
CA VAL A 182 5.56 3.73 -2.11
C VAL A 182 5.94 5.15 -2.51
N ILE A 183 6.76 5.79 -1.69
CA ILE A 183 7.24 7.14 -1.89
C ILE A 183 8.67 7.04 -2.41
N ARG A 184 8.89 7.50 -3.62
CA ARG A 184 10.18 7.50 -4.29
C ARG A 184 10.68 8.92 -4.47
N HIS A 185 11.89 9.16 -4.02
CA HIS A 185 12.58 10.42 -4.26
C HIS A 185 13.50 10.23 -5.49
N PRO A 186 13.26 10.87 -6.62
CA PRO A 186 14.02 10.65 -7.84
C PRO A 186 15.48 11.14 -7.78
N ASN A 187 15.91 11.70 -6.65
CA ASN A 187 17.29 12.14 -6.44
C ASN A 187 17.77 11.86 -5.02
N ALA A 188 18.22 10.61 -4.75
CA ALA A 188 19.46 10.54 -4.02
C ALA A 188 20.54 11.11 -4.96
N PRO A 189 21.44 12.00 -4.49
CA PRO A 189 22.38 12.70 -5.37
C PRO A 189 23.19 11.68 -6.16
N GLU A 190 23.06 11.70 -7.49
CA GLU A 190 24.07 11.10 -8.34
C GLU A 190 25.39 11.77 -7.97
N PRO A 191 26.45 10.99 -7.69
CA PRO A 191 27.75 11.56 -7.46
C PRO A 191 28.15 12.37 -8.70
N ALA A 192 28.38 13.66 -8.51
CA ALA A 192 28.74 14.58 -9.56
C ALA A 192 29.90 14.03 -10.40
N GLY A 193 29.58 13.40 -11.52
CA GLY A 193 30.52 13.02 -12.56
C GLY A 193 30.76 14.25 -13.45
N THR A 194 31.97 14.80 -13.36
CA THR A 194 32.68 15.63 -14.37
C THR A 194 31.77 16.37 -15.36
N GLY A 195 31.22 17.49 -14.94
CA GLY A 195 30.65 18.52 -15.82
C GLY A 195 31.37 19.85 -15.56
N LYS A 196 32.01 20.37 -16.59
CA LYS A 196 32.77 21.61 -16.68
C LYS A 196 32.15 22.77 -15.87
N ALA A 197 32.99 23.48 -15.10
CA ALA A 197 32.68 24.75 -14.50
C ALA A 197 32.13 25.72 -15.58
N GLY A 198 30.93 26.22 -15.34
CA GLY A 198 30.34 27.25 -16.19
C GLY A 198 28.91 27.56 -15.79
N THR A 199 28.80 28.62 -14.96
CA THR A 199 27.71 29.62 -14.94
C THR A 199 26.28 29.14 -14.57
N SER A 200 25.75 29.85 -13.60
CA SER A 200 24.34 30.03 -13.21
C SER A 200 23.75 29.02 -12.25
N ARG A 201 23.65 29.47 -11.00
CA ARG A 201 22.68 28.95 -10.02
C ARG A 201 21.27 29.22 -10.51
N THR A 202 20.76 28.38 -11.36
CA THR A 202 19.32 28.27 -11.58
C THR A 202 18.81 27.30 -10.53
N SER A 203 17.86 27.73 -9.74
CA SER A 203 17.13 26.92 -8.77
C SER A 203 16.74 25.58 -9.40
N THR A 204 17.39 24.50 -8.97
CA THR A 204 17.01 23.13 -9.33
C THR A 204 15.54 22.96 -8.93
N PRO A 205 14.62 22.55 -9.81
CA PRO A 205 13.27 22.21 -9.40
C PRO A 205 13.39 21.14 -8.31
N LEU A 206 12.67 21.32 -7.21
CA LEU A 206 12.50 20.29 -6.19
C LEU A 206 12.17 18.99 -6.91
N ALA A 207 13.03 18.01 -6.80
CA ALA A 207 12.86 16.70 -7.43
C ALA A 207 11.47 16.19 -7.09
N GLU A 208 10.66 15.95 -8.10
CA GLU A 208 9.25 15.58 -7.96
C GLU A 208 9.17 14.22 -7.28
N THR A 209 8.68 14.20 -6.04
CA THR A 209 8.48 12.96 -5.28
C THR A 209 7.39 12.15 -5.96
N VAL A 210 7.72 10.95 -6.40
CA VAL A 210 6.77 10.03 -7.03
C VAL A 210 6.09 9.20 -5.95
N VAL A 211 4.77 9.27 -5.87
CA VAL A 211 3.96 8.50 -4.93
C VAL A 211 3.16 7.45 -5.70
N VAL A 212 3.38 6.18 -5.38
CA VAL A 212 2.69 5.05 -5.98
C VAL A 212 1.78 4.41 -4.96
N VAL A 213 0.48 4.34 -5.26
CA VAL A 213 -0.51 3.69 -4.40
C VAL A 213 -0.85 2.32 -4.97
N ILE A 214 -0.68 1.27 -4.18
CA ILE A 214 -0.84 -0.13 -4.57
C ILE A 214 -1.90 -0.79 -3.70
N ASP A 215 -2.87 -1.44 -4.34
CA ASP A 215 -3.90 -2.25 -3.66
C ASP A 215 -3.27 -3.54 -3.11
N ILE A 216 -3.34 -3.72 -1.80
CA ILE A 216 -2.76 -4.86 -1.08
C ILE A 216 -3.40 -6.18 -1.52
N ARG A 217 -4.72 -6.21 -1.71
CA ARG A 217 -5.43 -7.45 -2.04
C ARG A 217 -5.05 -7.95 -3.42
N ARG A 218 -4.94 -7.04 -4.39
CA ARG A 218 -4.50 -7.37 -5.75
C ARG A 218 -3.08 -7.86 -5.75
N LEU A 219 -2.20 -7.20 -5.00
CA LEU A 219 -0.81 -7.58 -4.86
C LEU A 219 -0.65 -8.99 -4.26
N VAL A 220 -1.29 -9.24 -3.10
CA VAL A 220 -1.14 -10.51 -2.36
C VAL A 220 -1.88 -11.66 -3.05
N SER A 221 -3.00 -11.40 -3.75
CA SER A 221 -3.73 -12.44 -4.48
C SER A 221 -3.00 -12.99 -5.70
N GLY A 222 -1.89 -12.38 -6.11
CA GLY A 222 -1.11 -12.76 -7.29
C GLY A 222 -1.85 -12.52 -8.62
N ARG A 223 -3.01 -11.88 -8.61
CA ARG A 223 -3.79 -11.59 -9.82
C ARG A 223 -3.21 -10.45 -10.66
N SER A 224 -2.35 -9.65 -10.07
CA SER A 224 -1.74 -8.47 -10.68
C SER A 224 -0.25 -8.43 -10.35
N PRO A 225 0.56 -9.31 -10.97
CA PRO A 225 2.01 -9.39 -10.70
C PRO A 225 2.72 -8.06 -11.02
N GLU A 226 2.14 -7.25 -11.88
CA GLU A 226 2.59 -5.91 -12.24
C GLU A 226 2.60 -4.93 -11.05
N LEU A 227 1.78 -5.17 -10.03
CA LEU A 227 1.77 -4.36 -8.81
C LEU A 227 2.95 -4.66 -7.89
N ASN A 228 3.66 -5.76 -8.10
CA ASN A 228 4.86 -6.11 -7.37
C ASN A 228 6.07 -5.35 -7.94
N ILE A 229 6.04 -4.03 -7.79
CA ILE A 229 7.07 -3.13 -8.32
C ILE A 229 8.41 -3.34 -7.62
N LEU A 230 9.49 -2.92 -8.30
CA LEU A 230 10.82 -2.87 -7.71
C LEU A 230 10.93 -1.66 -6.78
N VAL A 231 11.43 -1.89 -5.59
CA VAL A 231 11.80 -0.87 -4.60
C VAL A 231 13.32 -0.90 -4.43
N GLY A 232 13.89 0.28 -4.28
CA GLY A 232 15.34 0.46 -4.23
C GLY A 232 15.77 1.47 -3.18
N ASN A 233 17.02 1.90 -3.31
CA ASN A 233 17.63 2.83 -2.38
C ASN A 233 16.83 4.13 -2.21
N GLY A 234 16.56 4.50 -0.94
CA GLY A 234 15.85 5.74 -0.61
C GLY A 234 14.33 5.68 -0.74
N ASP A 235 13.77 4.56 -1.22
CA ASP A 235 12.31 4.40 -1.27
C ASP A 235 11.74 4.23 0.15
N VAL A 236 10.57 4.80 0.38
CA VAL A 236 9.79 4.62 1.61
C VAL A 236 8.53 3.86 1.27
N VAL A 237 8.37 2.70 1.90
CA VAL A 237 7.17 1.87 1.79
C VAL A 237 6.31 2.12 3.03
N ASP A 238 5.21 2.82 2.87
CA ASP A 238 4.26 3.09 3.94
C ASP A 238 3.01 2.23 3.80
N VAL A 239 2.70 1.51 4.86
CA VAL A 239 1.49 0.68 4.96
C VAL A 239 0.58 1.34 5.99
N PRO A 240 -0.41 2.13 5.58
CA PRO A 240 -1.29 2.79 6.55
C PRO A 240 -2.09 1.76 7.35
N PHE A 241 -2.44 2.11 8.57
CA PHE A 241 -3.40 1.34 9.34
C PHE A 241 -4.79 1.43 8.72
N ALA A 242 -5.59 0.36 8.88
CA ALA A 242 -6.99 0.39 8.45
C ALA A 242 -7.76 1.48 9.22
N ASP A 243 -8.61 2.19 8.49
CA ASP A 243 -9.58 3.08 9.14
C ASP A 243 -10.46 2.31 10.10
N THR A 244 -10.94 2.96 11.15
CA THR A 244 -11.82 2.34 12.14
C THR A 244 -13.20 3.00 12.14
N ALA A 245 -14.24 2.18 12.28
CA ALA A 245 -15.60 2.62 12.60
C ALA A 245 -16.02 2.09 13.97
N TYR A 246 -16.95 2.77 14.61
CA TYR A 246 -17.43 2.40 15.94
C TYR A 246 -18.86 1.88 15.85
N VAL A 247 -19.12 0.71 16.42
CA VAL A 247 -20.47 0.15 16.53
C VAL A 247 -20.88 0.15 17.99
N MET A 248 -21.97 0.82 18.30
CA MET A 248 -22.46 1.01 19.66
C MET A 248 -24.00 0.98 19.75
N GLY A 249 -24.53 1.12 20.96
CA GLY A 249 -25.96 1.05 21.25
C GLY A 249 -26.41 -0.39 21.51
N ALA A 250 -27.61 -0.76 21.06
CA ALA A 250 -28.24 -2.06 21.34
C ALA A 250 -27.62 -3.19 20.49
N VAL A 251 -26.31 -3.42 20.61
CA VAL A 251 -25.57 -4.55 20.06
C VAL A 251 -25.01 -5.41 21.19
N LYS A 252 -24.74 -6.69 20.90
CA LYS A 252 -24.21 -7.60 21.92
C LYS A 252 -22.81 -7.23 22.41
N GLN A 253 -21.97 -6.72 21.51
CA GLN A 253 -20.57 -6.37 21.80
C GLN A 253 -20.22 -5.03 21.14
N PRO A 254 -20.45 -3.89 21.83
CA PRO A 254 -19.99 -2.60 21.34
C PRO A 254 -18.46 -2.61 21.16
N LYS A 255 -17.98 -2.23 19.98
CA LYS A 255 -16.54 -2.21 19.69
C LYS A 255 -16.18 -1.34 18.47
N SER A 256 -14.89 -1.04 18.35
CA SER A 256 -14.32 -0.52 17.12
C SER A 256 -14.10 -1.66 16.11
N ILE A 257 -14.34 -1.39 14.85
CA ILE A 257 -14.19 -2.34 13.74
C ILE A 257 -13.32 -1.70 12.68
N ALA A 258 -12.30 -2.43 12.21
CA ALA A 258 -11.49 -1.99 11.09
C ALA A 258 -12.33 -1.97 9.81
N VAL A 259 -12.38 -0.82 9.16
CA VAL A 259 -13.11 -0.64 7.91
C VAL A 259 -12.24 -1.15 6.78
N LYS A 260 -12.67 -2.24 6.17
CA LYS A 260 -12.10 -2.77 4.93
C LYS A 260 -13.04 -2.44 3.77
N GLU A 261 -12.49 -2.48 2.55
CA GLU A 261 -13.27 -2.25 1.35
C GLU A 261 -14.61 -3.01 1.37
N ASN A 262 -15.68 -2.28 1.06
CA ASN A 262 -17.05 -2.80 1.02
C ASN A 262 -17.63 -3.32 2.34
N LEU A 263 -17.06 -2.94 3.50
CA LEU A 263 -17.70 -3.23 4.78
C LEU A 263 -19.04 -2.50 4.86
N THR A 264 -20.12 -3.25 5.00
CA THR A 264 -21.49 -2.68 5.08
C THR A 264 -22.01 -2.61 6.50
N VAL A 265 -23.10 -1.85 6.69
CA VAL A 265 -23.74 -1.69 8.01
C VAL A 265 -24.18 -3.03 8.59
N SER A 266 -24.80 -3.91 7.79
CA SER A 266 -25.24 -5.21 8.27
C SER A 266 -24.07 -6.08 8.72
N GLN A 267 -22.97 -6.06 7.96
CA GLN A 267 -21.74 -6.79 8.30
C GLN A 267 -21.10 -6.24 9.58
N ALA A 268 -21.03 -4.92 9.73
CA ALA A 268 -20.46 -4.31 10.93
C ALA A 268 -21.26 -4.65 12.19
N VAL A 269 -22.59 -4.62 12.10
CA VAL A 269 -23.45 -5.06 13.19
C VAL A 269 -23.25 -6.55 13.50
N ALA A 270 -23.11 -7.39 12.47
CA ALA A 270 -22.82 -8.82 12.66
C ALA A 270 -21.46 -9.04 13.35
N LEU A 271 -20.42 -8.29 12.98
CA LEU A 271 -19.10 -8.31 13.61
C LEU A 271 -19.16 -7.85 15.08
N ALA A 272 -20.10 -6.97 15.43
CA ALA A 272 -20.39 -6.56 16.82
C ALA A 272 -21.25 -7.61 17.59
N GLY A 273 -21.30 -8.85 17.09
CA GLY A 273 -22.07 -9.94 17.70
C GLY A 273 -23.57 -9.91 17.40
N GLY A 274 -23.99 -9.05 16.47
CA GLY A 274 -25.40 -8.82 16.13
C GLY A 274 -26.12 -7.87 17.08
N VAL A 275 -27.38 -7.62 16.77
CA VAL A 275 -28.23 -6.77 17.62
C VAL A 275 -28.62 -7.50 18.90
N ASP A 276 -28.81 -6.75 19.98
CA ASP A 276 -29.41 -7.30 21.19
C ASP A 276 -30.91 -7.60 20.95
N PRO A 277 -31.34 -8.86 21.07
CA PRO A 277 -32.73 -9.24 20.77
C PRO A 277 -33.75 -8.62 21.72
N LEU A 278 -33.34 -8.24 22.93
CA LEU A 278 -34.20 -7.69 23.95
C LEU A 278 -34.36 -6.19 23.87
N LEU A 279 -33.28 -5.49 23.49
CA LEU A 279 -33.21 -4.03 23.52
C LEU A 279 -33.29 -3.39 22.15
N ALA A 280 -32.74 -4.03 21.10
CA ALA A 280 -32.56 -3.41 19.82
C ALA A 280 -33.85 -3.12 19.07
N SER A 281 -33.92 -1.95 18.48
CA SER A 281 -34.88 -1.62 17.40
C SER A 281 -34.29 -2.04 16.05
N SER A 282 -35.10 -2.00 14.98
CA SER A 282 -34.60 -2.18 13.61
C SER A 282 -33.96 -0.92 13.03
N SER A 283 -34.02 0.19 13.71
CA SER A 283 -33.47 1.48 13.27
C SER A 283 -32.01 1.61 13.71
N ILE A 284 -31.15 1.93 12.74
CA ILE A 284 -29.74 2.21 12.92
C ILE A 284 -29.48 3.64 12.46
N ASN A 285 -28.71 4.39 13.22
CA ASN A 285 -28.21 5.69 12.83
C ASN A 285 -26.72 5.61 12.56
N ILE A 286 -26.28 6.04 11.38
CA ILE A 286 -24.87 6.17 11.03
C ILE A 286 -24.53 7.65 11.14
N MET A 287 -23.66 8.01 12.07
CA MET A 287 -23.09 9.35 12.14
C MET A 287 -21.81 9.37 11.36
N ARG A 288 -21.77 10.13 10.29
CA ARG A 288 -20.62 10.32 9.40
C ARG A 288 -20.17 11.76 9.45
N PHE A 289 -18.88 11.96 9.57
CA PHE A 289 -18.29 13.29 9.56
C PHE A 289 -17.75 13.62 8.16
N ASP A 290 -18.05 14.83 7.69
CA ASP A 290 -17.45 15.32 6.46
C ASP A 290 -15.99 15.77 6.69
N LYS A 291 -15.31 16.20 5.61
CA LYS A 291 -13.92 16.69 5.72
C LYS A 291 -13.79 17.96 6.56
N GLN A 292 -14.87 18.68 6.79
CA GLN A 292 -14.96 19.88 7.62
C GLN A 292 -15.33 19.56 9.07
N GLY A 293 -15.60 18.29 9.39
CA GLY A 293 -15.99 17.86 10.74
C GLY A 293 -17.49 17.97 11.04
N ASN A 294 -18.33 18.30 10.05
CA ASN A 294 -19.77 18.39 10.29
C ASN A 294 -20.40 17.00 10.32
N PRO A 295 -21.25 16.68 11.30
CA PRO A 295 -21.89 15.38 11.40
C PRO A 295 -23.09 15.29 10.44
N THR A 296 -23.15 14.23 9.66
CA THR A 296 -24.31 13.84 8.86
C THR A 296 -24.90 12.57 9.46
N SER A 297 -26.20 12.54 9.68
CA SER A 297 -26.90 11.36 10.21
C SER A 297 -27.67 10.66 9.09
N ILE A 298 -27.35 9.39 8.87
CA ILE A 298 -28.00 8.51 7.90
C ILE A 298 -28.81 7.47 8.67
N LYS A 299 -30.13 7.49 8.53
CA LYS A 299 -31.01 6.50 9.15
C LYS A 299 -31.21 5.31 8.24
N VAL A 300 -31.09 4.11 8.79
CA VAL A 300 -31.15 2.84 8.06
C VAL A 300 -32.05 1.87 8.81
N ASN A 301 -32.81 1.06 8.09
CA ASN A 301 -33.61 0.00 8.67
C ASN A 301 -32.98 -1.36 8.44
N LEU A 302 -32.42 -1.97 9.48
CA LEU A 302 -31.73 -3.26 9.38
C LEU A 302 -32.63 -4.39 8.86
N LYS A 303 -33.93 -4.38 9.22
CA LYS A 303 -34.87 -5.39 8.73
C LYS A 303 -35.12 -5.25 7.21
N SER A 304 -35.22 -4.01 6.72
CA SER A 304 -35.38 -3.73 5.29
C SER A 304 -34.14 -4.16 4.49
N ILE A 305 -32.95 -3.93 5.03
CA ILE A 305 -31.70 -4.39 4.40
C ILE A 305 -31.65 -5.92 4.36
N ILE A 306 -31.92 -6.60 5.47
CA ILE A 306 -31.91 -8.07 5.54
C ILE A 306 -32.96 -8.67 4.57
N ALA A 307 -34.13 -8.03 4.45
CA ALA A 307 -35.18 -8.41 3.52
C ALA A 307 -34.86 -8.04 2.06
N ARG A 308 -33.71 -7.39 1.79
CA ARG A 308 -33.29 -6.89 0.46
C ARG A 308 -34.24 -5.85 -0.15
N ASN A 309 -35.03 -5.17 0.67
CA ASN A 309 -35.91 -4.08 0.23
C ASN A 309 -35.14 -2.75 0.13
N GLU A 310 -34.03 -2.62 0.86
CA GLU A 310 -33.14 -1.44 0.85
C GLU A 310 -31.70 -1.88 0.60
N PRO A 311 -30.89 -1.06 -0.08
CA PRO A 311 -29.47 -1.35 -0.27
C PRO A 311 -28.72 -1.26 1.05
N ASP A 312 -27.74 -2.15 1.23
CA ASP A 312 -26.86 -2.11 2.40
C ASP A 312 -25.80 -1.03 2.21
N ILE A 313 -25.71 -0.12 3.17
CA ILE A 313 -24.87 1.07 3.05
C ILE A 313 -23.43 0.74 3.41
N PRO A 314 -22.43 1.12 2.60
CA PRO A 314 -21.02 0.95 2.95
C PRO A 314 -20.62 1.91 4.06
N ILE A 315 -19.89 1.37 5.04
CA ILE A 315 -19.30 2.12 6.16
C ILE A 315 -17.97 2.73 5.68
N LYS A 316 -17.70 3.93 6.17
CA LYS A 316 -16.44 4.65 5.98
C LYS A 316 -15.65 4.75 7.27
N GLY A 317 -14.39 5.08 7.17
CA GLY A 317 -13.55 5.40 8.31
C GLY A 317 -14.19 6.52 9.16
N SER A 318 -14.04 6.39 10.47
CA SER A 318 -14.62 7.31 11.47
C SER A 318 -16.16 7.34 11.56
N ASP A 319 -16.88 6.46 10.82
CA ASP A 319 -18.33 6.33 11.01
C ASP A 319 -18.66 5.79 12.42
N VAL A 320 -19.71 6.32 13.01
CA VAL A 320 -20.27 5.80 14.25
C VAL A 320 -21.64 5.20 13.96
N VAL A 321 -21.74 3.89 14.06
CA VAL A 321 -22.96 3.11 13.82
C VAL A 321 -23.66 2.89 15.15
N VAL A 322 -24.80 3.53 15.36
CA VAL A 322 -25.59 3.45 16.58
C VAL A 322 -26.85 2.63 16.32
N VAL A 323 -26.93 1.46 16.94
CA VAL A 323 -28.15 0.66 16.93
C VAL A 323 -29.08 1.18 18.00
N ASN A 324 -30.22 1.71 17.58
CA ASN A 324 -31.17 2.35 18.50
C ASN A 324 -31.87 1.31 19.39
N GLU A 325 -32.20 1.72 20.59
CA GLU A 325 -33.01 0.93 21.51
C GLU A 325 -34.50 1.01 21.16
N SER A 326 -35.25 -0.02 21.50
CA SER A 326 -36.70 -0.07 21.37
C SER A 326 -37.35 0.17 22.73
N THR A 327 -37.91 1.34 22.88
CA THR A 327 -38.64 1.70 24.14
C THR A 327 -39.75 0.72 24.48
N VAL A 328 -40.45 0.17 23.47
CA VAL A 328 -41.51 -0.83 23.64
C VAL A 328 -40.96 -2.16 24.18
N LYS A 329 -39.84 -2.63 23.61
CA LYS A 329 -39.19 -3.87 24.06
C LYS A 329 -38.61 -3.70 25.49
N MET A 330 -38.01 -2.56 25.77
CA MET A 330 -37.48 -2.24 27.10
C MET A 330 -38.60 -2.23 28.14
N ALA A 331 -39.72 -1.58 27.83
CA ALA A 331 -40.88 -1.57 28.71
C ALA A 331 -41.44 -2.98 28.95
N LEU A 332 -41.52 -3.80 27.89
CA LEU A 332 -42.00 -5.18 27.97
C LEU A 332 -41.05 -6.06 28.82
N TYR A 333 -39.76 -5.86 28.68
CA TYR A 333 -38.72 -6.58 29.46
C TYR A 333 -38.83 -6.21 30.95
N LEU A 334 -38.93 -4.92 31.25
CA LEU A 334 -39.13 -4.46 32.62
C LEU A 334 -40.45 -5.00 33.23
N PHE A 335 -41.53 -5.01 32.45
CA PHE A 335 -42.80 -5.58 32.89
C PHE A 335 -42.71 -7.07 33.17
N LYS A 336 -42.02 -7.82 32.28
CA LYS A 336 -41.78 -9.27 32.45
C LYS A 336 -40.91 -9.59 33.67
N SER A 337 -39.96 -8.74 34.03
CA SER A 337 -39.11 -8.91 35.21
C SER A 337 -39.84 -8.62 36.54
N LEU A 338 -40.94 -7.88 36.46
CA LEU A 338 -41.80 -7.57 37.62
C LEU A 338 -42.84 -8.67 37.93
N ILE A 339 -43.09 -9.60 36.98
CA ILE A 339 -44.01 -10.71 37.19
C ILE A 339 -43.26 -11.81 37.97
N PRO A 340 -43.69 -12.17 39.21
CA PRO A 340 -43.07 -13.29 39.93
C PRO A 340 -43.17 -14.57 39.10
N GLN A 341 -42.08 -15.25 38.89
CA GLN A 341 -42.08 -16.57 38.26
C GLN A 341 -42.85 -17.54 39.19
N PRO A 342 -43.85 -18.30 38.68
CA PRO A 342 -44.48 -19.32 39.49
C PRO A 342 -43.43 -20.34 39.91
N ALA A 343 -43.28 -20.59 41.20
CA ALA A 343 -42.42 -21.62 41.74
C ALA A 343 -42.86 -22.95 41.15
N ILE A 344 -41.99 -23.61 40.39
CA ILE A 344 -42.22 -24.96 39.90
C ILE A 344 -42.11 -25.87 41.11
N PRO A 345 -43.19 -26.59 41.55
CA PRO A 345 -43.11 -27.53 42.65
C PRO A 345 -42.16 -28.65 42.21
N ILE A 346 -41.09 -28.87 42.95
CA ILE A 346 -40.19 -29.99 42.77
C ILE A 346 -40.95 -31.19 43.34
N PRO A 347 -41.28 -32.26 42.57
CA PRO A 347 -41.85 -33.48 43.12
C PRO A 347 -40.75 -34.18 43.91
N PHE A 348 -41.08 -34.54 45.17
CA PHE A 348 -40.27 -35.42 46.02
C PHE A 348 -40.29 -36.84 45.49
#